data_c447828baba40b41623cfec2f1da6ec8
#
_entry.id   c447828baba40b41623cfec2f1da6ec8
#
_cell.length_a   1.000
_cell.length_b   1.000
_cell.length_c   1.000
_cell.angle_alpha   90.00
_cell.angle_beta   90.00
_cell.angle_gamma   90.00
#
_symmetry.space_group_name_H-M   'P 1'
#
loop_
_entity.id
_entity.type
_entity.pdbx_description
1 polymer ?
#
loop_
_entity_poly.entity_id
_entity_poly.type
_entity_poly.pdbx_seq_one_letter_code
_entity_poly.pdbx_strand_id
1 'polypeptide(L)'
;MNKKISLGMAVALMAIASAVAVAITMVASTATFNSKLANINERQAIYEKITEINKIVRENYNGEIDESVLLDHISSGFTDGLGDTWAEYYTVQEYNDLKDDLSGKVVGIGVSYTKDTEGYARITTVYEDSPAMAAGLQKGDQIIKVGETDVLTAYQEALSAVKGNAGTAVTLTYRRGGEETTVEMTRRKVTVPSVQLQMLESDIACIRITEFSSNTVGQFEKALSTALDRADGIIFDIRNNTGGTVKATAKILDMILPEGPIVSSTDKAGKTKVLYTSDSAEVDLPTVVL
;
A
#
# COMPACT_ATOMS: atom_id res chain seq x y z
N MET A 1 -42.08 57.65 -11.01
CA MET A 1 -43.05 57.27 -12.05
C MET A 1 -43.20 55.75 -12.03
N ASN A 2 -44.25 55.22 -11.43
CA ASN A 2 -44.59 53.82 -11.54
C ASN A 2 -45.29 53.55 -12.89
N LYS A 3 -44.56 53.02 -13.82
CA LYS A 3 -45.15 52.53 -15.08
C LYS A 3 -45.92 51.25 -14.78
N LYS A 4 -47.23 51.33 -14.71
CA LYS A 4 -48.12 50.16 -14.57
C LYS A 4 -48.09 49.37 -15.85
N ILE A 5 -47.65 48.12 -15.79
CA ILE A 5 -47.69 47.19 -16.91
C ILE A 5 -49.14 46.85 -17.21
N SER A 6 -49.55 46.90 -18.48
CA SER A 6 -50.94 46.52 -18.84
C SER A 6 -51.13 45.00 -18.61
N LEU A 7 -52.33 44.58 -18.25
CA LEU A 7 -52.68 43.18 -18.01
C LEU A 7 -52.28 42.29 -19.17
N GLY A 8 -52.48 42.75 -20.43
CA GLY A 8 -52.07 42.01 -21.63
C GLY A 8 -50.56 41.79 -21.74
N MET A 9 -49.78 42.85 -21.37
CA MET A 9 -48.31 42.74 -21.37
C MET A 9 -47.81 41.81 -20.28
N ALA A 10 -48.47 41.79 -19.08
CA ALA A 10 -48.12 40.87 -18.03
C ALA A 10 -48.37 39.40 -18.42
N VAL A 11 -49.53 39.12 -19.04
CA VAL A 11 -49.87 37.78 -19.56
C VAL A 11 -48.88 37.33 -20.65
N ALA A 12 -48.52 38.22 -21.58
CA ALA A 12 -47.55 37.89 -22.64
C ALA A 12 -46.16 37.60 -22.04
N LEU A 13 -45.70 38.34 -21.06
CA LEU A 13 -44.41 38.09 -20.39
C LEU A 13 -44.41 36.77 -19.60
N MET A 14 -45.53 36.43 -18.94
CA MET A 14 -45.67 35.15 -18.27
C MET A 14 -45.66 33.97 -19.27
N ALA A 15 -46.32 34.10 -20.39
CA ALA A 15 -46.32 33.07 -21.43
C ALA A 15 -44.91 32.84 -22.03
N ILE A 16 -44.17 33.94 -22.28
CA ILE A 16 -42.78 33.86 -22.75
C ILE A 16 -41.89 33.23 -21.69
N ALA A 17 -41.99 33.65 -20.45
CA ALA A 17 -41.20 33.07 -19.37
C ALA A 17 -41.47 31.55 -19.16
N SER A 18 -42.75 31.15 -19.27
CA SER A 18 -43.14 29.76 -19.19
C SER A 18 -42.59 28.94 -20.38
N ALA A 19 -42.66 29.47 -21.59
CA ALA A 19 -42.12 28.82 -22.79
C ALA A 19 -40.57 28.65 -22.70
N VAL A 20 -39.86 29.68 -22.19
CA VAL A 20 -38.41 29.61 -21.99
C VAL A 20 -38.07 28.59 -20.89
N ALA A 21 -38.81 28.57 -19.78
CA ALA A 21 -38.59 27.59 -18.71
C ALA A 21 -38.79 26.16 -19.21
N VAL A 22 -39.86 25.92 -19.98
CA VAL A 22 -40.12 24.59 -20.58
C VAL A 22 -39.00 24.21 -21.56
N ALA A 23 -38.54 25.12 -22.42
CA ALA A 23 -37.45 24.85 -23.32
C ALA A 23 -36.14 24.50 -22.62
N ILE A 24 -35.77 25.28 -21.59
CA ILE A 24 -34.56 24.98 -20.77
C ILE A 24 -34.69 23.63 -20.08
N THR A 25 -35.84 23.34 -19.48
CA THR A 25 -36.08 22.06 -18.79
C THR A 25 -36.00 20.90 -19.79
N MET A 26 -36.55 21.05 -21.00
CA MET A 26 -36.52 20.03 -22.03
C MET A 26 -35.09 19.75 -22.52
N VAL A 27 -34.30 20.81 -22.78
CA VAL A 27 -32.88 20.67 -23.18
C VAL A 27 -32.06 19.97 -22.07
N ALA A 28 -32.19 20.44 -20.84
CA ALA A 28 -31.48 19.84 -19.71
C ALA A 28 -31.88 18.37 -19.47
N SER A 29 -33.18 18.07 -19.54
CA SER A 29 -33.71 16.70 -19.40
C SER A 29 -33.20 15.79 -20.53
N THR A 30 -33.24 16.27 -21.79
CA THR A 30 -32.75 15.49 -22.93
C THR A 30 -31.24 15.24 -22.85
N ALA A 31 -30.44 16.24 -22.44
CA ALA A 31 -29.00 16.09 -22.27
C ALA A 31 -28.69 15.04 -21.17
N THR A 32 -29.39 15.12 -20.03
CA THR A 32 -29.23 14.15 -18.93
C THR A 32 -29.69 12.73 -19.34
N PHE A 33 -30.77 12.61 -20.10
CA PHE A 33 -31.29 11.34 -20.62
C PHE A 33 -30.29 10.72 -21.60
N ASN A 34 -29.79 11.49 -22.56
CA ASN A 34 -28.81 11.00 -23.54
C ASN A 34 -27.50 10.57 -22.89
N SER A 35 -27.02 11.30 -21.87
CA SER A 35 -25.85 10.89 -21.07
C SER A 35 -26.06 9.57 -20.35
N LYS A 36 -27.25 9.36 -19.77
CA LYS A 36 -27.61 8.07 -19.14
C LYS A 36 -27.72 6.94 -20.15
N LEU A 37 -28.27 7.19 -21.32
CA LEU A 37 -28.37 6.18 -22.40
C LEU A 37 -27.00 5.79 -22.95
N ALA A 38 -26.07 6.75 -23.16
CA ALA A 38 -24.71 6.44 -23.59
C ALA A 38 -24.01 5.52 -22.59
N ASN A 39 -24.10 5.81 -21.28
CA ASN A 39 -23.55 4.95 -20.24
C ASN A 39 -24.19 3.54 -20.20
N ILE A 40 -25.47 3.42 -20.52
CA ILE A 40 -26.15 2.10 -20.58
C ILE A 40 -25.63 1.31 -21.78
N ASN A 41 -25.50 1.93 -22.95
CA ASN A 41 -25.02 1.26 -24.16
C ASN A 41 -23.58 0.76 -24.03
N GLU A 42 -22.69 1.59 -23.45
CA GLU A 42 -21.30 1.19 -23.18
C GLU A 42 -21.23 -0.01 -22.23
N ARG A 43 -22.01 0.00 -21.14
CA ARG A 43 -22.07 -1.11 -20.19
C ARG A 43 -22.65 -2.37 -20.84
N GLN A 44 -23.70 -2.22 -21.66
CA GLN A 44 -24.32 -3.33 -22.35
C GLN A 44 -23.36 -4.01 -23.33
N ALA A 45 -22.56 -3.22 -24.08
CA ALA A 45 -21.56 -3.76 -25.00
C ALA A 45 -20.50 -4.62 -24.28
N ILE A 46 -20.07 -4.21 -23.07
CA ILE A 46 -19.14 -5.02 -22.26
C ILE A 46 -19.80 -6.36 -21.85
N TYR A 47 -21.03 -6.32 -21.35
CA TYR A 47 -21.74 -7.54 -20.95
C TYR A 47 -22.01 -8.47 -22.12
N GLU A 48 -22.40 -7.94 -23.28
CA GLU A 48 -22.62 -8.73 -24.50
C GLU A 48 -21.34 -9.43 -24.93
N LYS A 49 -20.20 -8.71 -24.91
CA LYS A 49 -18.90 -9.27 -25.28
C LYS A 49 -18.45 -10.38 -24.35
N ILE A 50 -18.56 -10.18 -23.03
CA ILE A 50 -18.23 -11.20 -22.03
C ILE A 50 -19.15 -12.41 -22.19
N THR A 51 -20.45 -12.20 -22.44
CA THR A 51 -21.43 -13.26 -22.62
C THR A 51 -21.12 -14.08 -23.88
N GLU A 52 -20.77 -13.43 -24.99
CA GLU A 52 -20.36 -14.09 -26.23
C GLU A 52 -19.12 -14.98 -26.01
N ILE A 53 -18.08 -14.44 -25.38
CA ILE A 53 -16.87 -15.19 -25.08
C ILE A 53 -17.17 -16.39 -24.18
N ASN A 54 -17.93 -16.18 -23.10
CA ASN A 54 -18.30 -17.23 -22.17
C ASN A 54 -19.07 -18.36 -22.86
N LYS A 55 -20.00 -18.02 -23.78
CA LYS A 55 -20.74 -19.00 -24.57
C LYS A 55 -19.80 -19.83 -25.43
N ILE A 56 -18.92 -19.19 -26.21
CA ILE A 56 -17.96 -19.86 -27.11
C ILE A 56 -17.05 -20.80 -26.32
N VAL A 57 -16.55 -20.35 -25.18
CA VAL A 57 -15.66 -21.15 -24.32
C VAL A 57 -16.41 -22.38 -23.81
N ARG A 58 -17.63 -22.23 -23.27
CA ARG A 58 -18.37 -23.36 -22.70
C ARG A 58 -18.85 -24.36 -23.73
N GLU A 59 -19.05 -23.94 -24.99
CA GLU A 59 -19.43 -24.82 -26.08
C GLU A 59 -18.26 -25.61 -26.69
N ASN A 60 -17.02 -25.07 -26.60
CA ASN A 60 -15.89 -25.61 -27.36
C ASN A 60 -14.69 -26.03 -26.48
N TYR A 61 -14.59 -25.57 -25.23
CA TYR A 61 -13.49 -25.92 -24.36
C TYR A 61 -13.72 -27.28 -23.69
N ASN A 62 -12.76 -28.19 -23.83
CA ASN A 62 -12.88 -29.57 -23.35
C ASN A 62 -12.19 -29.80 -21.97
N GLY A 63 -11.68 -28.74 -21.32
CA GLY A 63 -11.07 -28.79 -19.99
C GLY A 63 -12.08 -28.43 -18.89
N GLU A 64 -11.67 -28.60 -17.64
CA GLU A 64 -12.40 -28.09 -16.48
C GLU A 64 -12.21 -26.57 -16.36
N ILE A 65 -13.27 -25.85 -16.04
CA ILE A 65 -13.24 -24.41 -15.80
C ILE A 65 -13.39 -24.17 -14.30
N ASP A 66 -12.36 -23.60 -13.69
CA ASP A 66 -12.45 -23.07 -12.34
C ASP A 66 -13.12 -21.68 -12.42
N GLU A 67 -14.37 -21.62 -11.98
CA GLU A 67 -15.19 -20.40 -12.02
C GLU A 67 -14.61 -19.27 -11.17
N SER A 68 -13.94 -19.59 -10.06
CA SER A 68 -13.33 -18.61 -9.17
C SER A 68 -12.14 -17.96 -9.85
N VAL A 69 -11.24 -18.78 -10.40
CA VAL A 69 -10.06 -18.31 -11.14
C VAL A 69 -10.47 -17.50 -12.37
N LEU A 70 -11.49 -17.98 -13.11
CA LEU A 70 -12.01 -17.25 -14.27
C LEU A 70 -12.57 -15.87 -13.88
N LEU A 71 -13.32 -15.79 -12.79
CA LEU A 71 -13.87 -14.52 -12.30
C LEU A 71 -12.78 -13.55 -11.86
N ASP A 72 -11.75 -14.04 -11.16
CA ASP A 72 -10.62 -13.23 -10.74
C ASP A 72 -9.85 -12.65 -11.94
N HIS A 73 -9.61 -13.45 -12.98
CA HIS A 73 -8.97 -12.99 -14.21
C HIS A 73 -9.82 -11.98 -15.01
N ILE A 74 -11.14 -12.16 -15.05
CA ILE A 74 -12.05 -11.18 -15.67
C ILE A 74 -11.98 -9.86 -14.91
N SER A 75 -11.96 -9.90 -13.57
CA SER A 75 -11.91 -8.72 -12.71
C SER A 75 -10.57 -7.98 -12.85
N SER A 76 -9.44 -8.71 -12.86
CA SER A 76 -8.12 -8.14 -13.12
C SER A 76 -8.05 -7.51 -14.50
N GLY A 77 -8.45 -8.23 -15.56
CA GLY A 77 -8.45 -7.70 -16.92
C GLY A 77 -9.34 -6.45 -17.10
N PHE A 78 -10.41 -6.33 -16.32
CA PHE A 78 -11.26 -5.14 -16.33
C PHE A 78 -10.55 -3.93 -15.73
N THR A 79 -9.84 -4.09 -14.62
CA THR A 79 -9.05 -3.01 -14.00
C THR A 79 -7.84 -2.64 -14.84
N ASP A 80 -7.13 -3.61 -15.41
CA ASP A 80 -5.99 -3.39 -16.30
C ASP A 80 -6.40 -2.59 -17.55
N GLY A 81 -7.61 -2.86 -18.06
CA GLY A 81 -8.19 -2.15 -19.18
C GLY A 81 -8.49 -0.66 -18.94
N LEU A 82 -8.44 -0.18 -17.70
CA LEU A 82 -8.57 1.26 -17.38
C LEU A 82 -7.33 2.05 -17.78
N GLY A 83 -6.16 1.39 -17.93
CA GLY A 83 -4.89 2.05 -18.21
C GLY A 83 -4.41 2.96 -17.07
N ASP A 84 -4.96 2.81 -15.87
CA ASP A 84 -4.56 3.53 -14.67
C ASP A 84 -3.58 2.67 -13.88
N THR A 85 -2.35 3.16 -13.69
CA THR A 85 -1.27 2.45 -12.97
C THR A 85 -1.56 2.24 -11.48
N TRP A 86 -2.56 2.92 -10.93
CA TRP A 86 -2.97 2.82 -9.52
C TRP A 86 -4.23 1.96 -9.32
N ALA A 87 -4.92 1.61 -10.42
CA ALA A 87 -6.07 0.72 -10.37
C ALA A 87 -5.60 -0.73 -10.42
N GLU A 88 -5.79 -1.47 -9.36
CA GLU A 88 -5.38 -2.87 -9.23
C GLU A 88 -6.51 -3.69 -8.61
N TYR A 89 -6.71 -4.89 -9.12
CA TYR A 89 -7.62 -5.88 -8.54
C TYR A 89 -6.81 -6.87 -7.70
N TYR A 90 -7.28 -7.14 -6.52
CA TYR A 90 -6.71 -8.14 -5.62
C TYR A 90 -7.74 -9.24 -5.36
N THR A 91 -7.33 -10.48 -5.48
CA THR A 91 -8.07 -11.60 -4.91
C THR A 91 -8.15 -11.46 -3.39
N VAL A 92 -9.02 -12.23 -2.75
CA VAL A 92 -9.15 -12.22 -1.28
C VAL A 92 -7.83 -12.55 -0.60
N GLN A 93 -7.07 -13.50 -1.16
CA GLN A 93 -5.77 -13.89 -0.62
C GLN A 93 -4.75 -12.77 -0.78
N GLU A 94 -4.56 -12.24 -1.97
CA GLU A 94 -3.63 -11.14 -2.24
C GLU A 94 -3.94 -9.90 -1.42
N TYR A 95 -5.24 -9.57 -1.23
CA TYR A 95 -5.64 -8.45 -0.38
C TYR A 95 -5.28 -8.68 1.10
N ASN A 96 -5.39 -9.92 1.59
CA ASN A 96 -4.97 -10.24 2.96
C ASN A 96 -3.46 -10.18 3.10
N ASP A 97 -2.70 -10.66 2.12
CA ASP A 97 -1.24 -10.57 2.08
C ASP A 97 -0.79 -9.10 2.04
N LEU A 98 -1.40 -8.27 1.19
CA LEU A 98 -1.17 -6.82 1.16
C LEU A 98 -1.44 -6.16 2.52
N LYS A 99 -2.53 -6.53 3.20
CA LYS A 99 -2.84 -6.01 4.55
C LYS A 99 -1.79 -6.40 5.59
N ASP A 100 -1.27 -7.61 5.50
CA ASP A 100 -0.21 -8.07 6.40
C ASP A 100 1.09 -7.30 6.12
N ASP A 101 1.48 -7.12 4.87
CA ASP A 101 2.64 -6.31 4.47
C ASP A 101 2.48 -4.85 4.94
N LEU A 102 1.34 -4.21 4.68
CA LEU A 102 1.05 -2.85 5.15
C LEU A 102 0.98 -2.72 6.68
N SER A 103 0.78 -3.83 7.40
CA SER A 103 0.89 -3.85 8.86
C SER A 103 2.33 -3.83 9.35
N GLY A 104 3.31 -4.07 8.47
CA GLY A 104 4.73 -4.24 8.77
C GLY A 104 5.02 -5.54 9.51
N LYS A 105 4.22 -6.58 9.27
CA LYS A 105 4.41 -7.91 9.82
C LYS A 105 4.53 -8.90 8.69
N VAL A 106 5.45 -9.83 8.82
CA VAL A 106 5.66 -10.93 7.87
C VAL A 106 5.61 -12.26 8.60
N VAL A 107 5.13 -13.30 7.92
CA VAL A 107 5.22 -14.65 8.47
C VAL A 107 6.50 -15.32 7.97
N GLY A 108 7.35 -15.69 8.91
CA GLY A 108 8.65 -16.28 8.62
C GLY A 108 9.49 -16.50 9.87
N ILE A 109 10.80 -16.52 9.70
CA ILE A 109 11.76 -16.70 10.81
C ILE A 109 12.27 -15.38 11.40
N GLY A 110 12.07 -14.23 10.72
CA GLY A 110 12.46 -12.90 11.21
C GLY A 110 13.92 -12.55 10.99
N VAL A 111 14.35 -12.54 9.74
CA VAL A 111 15.66 -12.05 9.32
C VAL A 111 15.55 -11.19 8.07
N SER A 112 16.42 -10.17 7.97
CA SER A 112 16.78 -9.54 6.70
C SER A 112 18.11 -10.09 6.22
N TYR A 113 18.28 -10.21 4.91
CA TYR A 113 19.51 -10.72 4.31
C TYR A 113 19.84 -10.00 3.00
N THR A 114 21.06 -10.13 2.58
CA THR A 114 21.55 -9.68 1.26
C THR A 114 22.39 -10.76 0.63
N LYS A 115 22.43 -10.79 -0.69
CA LYS A 115 23.34 -11.72 -1.40
C LYS A 115 24.77 -11.24 -1.19
N ASP A 116 25.65 -12.13 -0.75
CA ASP A 116 27.06 -11.83 -0.58
C ASP A 116 27.89 -12.14 -1.84
N THR A 117 29.19 -11.89 -1.79
CA THR A 117 30.11 -12.11 -2.92
C THR A 117 30.32 -13.57 -3.26
N GLU A 118 30.02 -14.48 -2.35
CA GLU A 118 30.10 -15.95 -2.54
C GLU A 118 28.79 -16.51 -3.12
N GLY A 119 27.73 -15.68 -3.19
CA GLY A 119 26.42 -16.06 -3.72
C GLY A 119 25.43 -16.54 -2.66
N TYR A 120 25.82 -16.61 -1.38
CA TYR A 120 24.96 -16.99 -0.28
C TYR A 120 24.12 -15.80 0.23
N ALA A 121 23.10 -16.09 1.01
CA ALA A 121 22.31 -15.06 1.71
C ALA A 121 22.94 -14.77 3.07
N ARG A 122 23.56 -13.59 3.21
CA ARG A 122 24.14 -13.14 4.46
C ARG A 122 23.13 -12.37 5.28
N ILE A 123 22.89 -12.80 6.51
CA ILE A 123 21.97 -12.12 7.45
C ILE A 123 22.52 -10.72 7.79
N THR A 124 21.72 -9.70 7.51
CA THR A 124 22.03 -8.29 7.83
C THR A 124 21.37 -7.86 9.14
N THR A 125 20.19 -8.43 9.46
CA THR A 125 19.45 -8.12 10.68
C THR A 125 18.68 -9.35 11.13
N VAL A 126 18.70 -9.63 12.43
CA VAL A 126 17.81 -10.57 13.09
C VAL A 126 16.77 -9.75 13.85
N TYR A 127 15.48 -10.04 13.64
CA TYR A 127 14.39 -9.26 14.25
C TYR A 127 14.22 -9.63 15.72
N GLU A 128 13.91 -8.62 16.53
CA GLU A 128 13.56 -8.82 17.93
C GLU A 128 12.37 -9.78 18.05
N ASP A 129 12.37 -10.58 19.09
CA ASP A 129 11.32 -11.57 19.36
C ASP A 129 11.01 -12.52 18.20
N SER A 130 11.96 -12.81 17.33
CA SER A 130 11.79 -13.67 16.16
C SER A 130 12.21 -15.14 16.45
N PRO A 131 11.71 -16.11 15.66
CA PRO A 131 12.21 -17.48 15.69
C PRO A 131 13.73 -17.57 15.46
N ALA A 132 14.25 -16.74 14.55
CA ALA A 132 15.68 -16.69 14.26
C ALA A 132 16.51 -16.23 15.46
N MET A 133 16.02 -15.22 16.20
CA MET A 133 16.66 -14.79 17.45
C MET A 133 16.64 -15.89 18.48
N ALA A 134 15.50 -16.56 18.68
CA ALA A 134 15.37 -17.66 19.61
C ALA A 134 16.26 -18.86 19.26
N ALA A 135 16.52 -19.09 17.97
CA ALA A 135 17.43 -20.14 17.48
C ALA A 135 18.91 -19.71 17.49
N GLY A 136 19.23 -18.50 17.96
CA GLY A 136 20.61 -18.03 18.09
C GLY A 136 21.27 -17.58 16.77
N LEU A 137 20.49 -17.31 15.71
CA LEU A 137 21.03 -16.68 14.50
C LEU A 137 21.50 -15.26 14.78
N GLN A 138 22.52 -14.82 14.04
CA GLN A 138 23.18 -13.53 14.24
C GLN A 138 23.40 -12.82 12.91
N LYS A 139 23.58 -11.51 12.97
CA LYS A 139 24.06 -10.72 11.84
C LYS A 139 25.42 -11.24 11.40
N GLY A 140 25.56 -11.47 10.11
CA GLY A 140 26.78 -11.99 9.47
C GLY A 140 26.73 -13.48 9.15
N ASP A 141 25.79 -14.26 9.70
CA ASP A 141 25.59 -15.66 9.34
C ASP A 141 25.26 -15.78 7.85
N GLN A 142 25.81 -16.79 7.19
CA GLN A 142 25.51 -17.13 5.80
C GLN A 142 24.48 -18.25 5.78
N ILE A 143 23.32 -18.03 5.17
CA ILE A 143 22.32 -19.08 4.96
C ILE A 143 22.79 -19.96 3.78
N ILE A 144 23.06 -21.24 4.08
CA ILE A 144 23.58 -22.22 3.14
C ILE A 144 22.46 -23.02 2.51
N LYS A 145 21.50 -23.50 3.34
CA LYS A 145 20.33 -24.28 2.89
C LYS A 145 19.08 -23.87 3.64
N VAL A 146 17.93 -24.03 2.97
CA VAL A 146 16.60 -23.95 3.59
C VAL A 146 15.85 -25.24 3.23
N GLY A 147 15.56 -26.07 4.25
CA GLY A 147 15.15 -27.44 4.01
C GLY A 147 16.25 -28.21 3.26
N GLU A 148 15.87 -28.85 2.17
CA GLU A 148 16.79 -29.57 1.28
C GLU A 148 17.37 -28.66 0.17
N THR A 149 16.88 -27.44 0.01
CA THR A 149 17.24 -26.54 -1.10
C THR A 149 18.51 -25.76 -0.76
N ASP A 150 19.55 -25.91 -1.58
CA ASP A 150 20.82 -25.19 -1.45
C ASP A 150 20.70 -23.78 -2.04
N VAL A 151 21.19 -22.78 -1.29
CA VAL A 151 21.07 -21.35 -1.65
C VAL A 151 21.89 -20.98 -2.87
N LEU A 152 23.06 -21.62 -3.10
CA LEU A 152 23.88 -21.32 -4.28
C LEU A 152 23.22 -21.79 -5.57
N THR A 153 22.55 -22.94 -5.54
CA THR A 153 21.95 -23.56 -6.74
C THR A 153 20.57 -23.02 -7.04
N ALA A 154 19.79 -22.64 -5.99
CA ALA A 154 18.40 -22.22 -6.13
C ALA A 154 18.07 -21.07 -5.16
N TYR A 155 18.77 -19.93 -5.30
CA TYR A 155 18.73 -18.79 -4.38
C TYR A 155 17.30 -18.31 -4.04
N GLN A 156 16.50 -18.04 -5.08
CA GLN A 156 15.15 -17.51 -4.89
C GLN A 156 14.20 -18.54 -4.26
N GLU A 157 14.28 -19.78 -4.70
CA GLU A 157 13.46 -20.88 -4.19
C GLU A 157 13.76 -21.15 -2.72
N ALA A 158 15.05 -21.29 -2.37
CA ALA A 158 15.50 -21.52 -1.00
C ALA A 158 15.01 -20.39 -0.07
N LEU A 159 15.20 -19.13 -0.45
CA LEU A 159 14.85 -18.00 0.38
C LEU A 159 13.33 -17.73 0.42
N SER A 160 12.59 -18.09 -0.62
CA SER A 160 11.13 -18.07 -0.58
C SER A 160 10.59 -19.04 0.47
N ALA A 161 11.25 -20.21 0.65
CA ALA A 161 10.88 -21.20 1.64
C ALA A 161 11.14 -20.79 3.10
N VAL A 162 11.86 -19.67 3.34
CA VAL A 162 11.97 -19.06 4.68
C VAL A 162 10.63 -18.51 5.16
N LYS A 163 9.83 -17.98 4.23
CA LYS A 163 8.44 -17.58 4.47
C LYS A 163 7.51 -18.80 4.41
N GLY A 164 6.27 -18.63 4.77
CA GLY A 164 5.24 -19.68 4.70
C GLY A 164 4.17 -19.50 5.76
N ASN A 165 3.31 -20.48 5.95
CA ASN A 165 2.21 -20.40 6.92
C ASN A 165 2.71 -20.37 8.37
N ALA A 166 2.10 -19.54 9.21
CA ALA A 166 2.40 -19.50 10.64
C ALA A 166 2.16 -20.88 11.29
N GLY A 167 3.05 -21.25 12.19
CA GLY A 167 3.01 -22.55 12.88
C GLY A 167 3.67 -23.71 12.13
N THR A 168 4.15 -23.49 10.90
CA THR A 168 4.89 -24.52 10.15
C THR A 168 6.38 -24.51 10.50
N ALA A 169 7.01 -25.69 10.50
CA ALA A 169 8.45 -25.82 10.73
C ALA A 169 9.25 -25.45 9.46
N VAL A 170 10.46 -24.95 9.68
CA VAL A 170 11.47 -24.76 8.65
C VAL A 170 12.84 -25.08 9.22
N THR A 171 13.60 -25.89 8.50
CA THR A 171 14.99 -26.21 8.81
C THR A 171 15.90 -25.26 8.01
N LEU A 172 16.90 -24.69 8.66
CA LEU A 172 17.85 -23.79 8.04
C LEU A 172 19.27 -24.20 8.45
N THR A 173 20.14 -24.35 7.45
CA THR A 173 21.57 -24.52 7.68
C THR A 173 22.27 -23.21 7.41
N TYR A 174 23.03 -22.73 8.39
CA TYR A 174 23.83 -21.51 8.27
C TYR A 174 25.30 -21.79 8.58
N ARG A 175 26.18 -20.92 8.05
CA ARG A 175 27.62 -20.94 8.29
C ARG A 175 28.03 -19.73 9.11
N ARG A 176 28.78 -19.98 10.18
CA ARG A 176 29.38 -18.95 11.06
C ARG A 176 30.82 -19.32 11.33
N GLY A 177 31.79 -18.44 11.03
CA GLY A 177 33.21 -18.70 11.28
C GLY A 177 33.77 -19.94 10.57
N GLY A 178 33.15 -20.39 9.47
CA GLY A 178 33.54 -21.58 8.73
C GLY A 178 32.81 -22.87 9.15
N GLU A 179 32.10 -22.85 10.28
CA GLU A 179 31.32 -24.01 10.76
C GLU A 179 29.86 -23.91 10.31
N GLU A 180 29.31 -25.04 9.88
CA GLU A 180 27.90 -25.16 9.48
C GLU A 180 27.08 -25.73 10.61
N THR A 181 25.97 -25.06 10.89
CA THR A 181 25.00 -25.43 11.93
C THR A 181 23.61 -25.50 11.32
N THR A 182 22.86 -26.53 11.64
CA THR A 182 21.48 -26.72 11.22
C THR A 182 20.54 -26.47 12.40
N VAL A 183 19.51 -25.64 12.20
CA VAL A 183 18.49 -25.34 13.21
C VAL A 183 17.10 -25.51 12.62
N GLU A 184 16.19 -26.00 13.45
CA GLU A 184 14.77 -26.06 13.12
C GLU A 184 14.04 -24.93 13.83
N MET A 185 13.18 -24.22 13.11
CA MET A 185 12.40 -23.10 13.64
C MET A 185 10.95 -23.21 13.22
N THR A 186 10.05 -22.68 14.05
CA THR A 186 8.63 -22.56 13.69
C THR A 186 8.37 -21.16 13.16
N ARG A 187 7.82 -21.05 11.93
CA ARG A 187 7.43 -19.77 11.34
C ARG A 187 6.36 -19.13 12.17
N ARG A 188 6.49 -17.84 12.40
CA ARG A 188 5.45 -17.05 13.05
C ARG A 188 5.37 -15.65 12.47
N LYS A 189 4.31 -14.92 12.79
CA LYS A 189 4.19 -13.51 12.45
C LYS A 189 5.20 -12.71 13.27
N VAL A 190 6.09 -12.00 12.57
CA VAL A 190 7.17 -11.19 13.16
C VAL A 190 7.05 -9.75 12.71
N THR A 191 7.46 -8.82 13.56
CA THR A 191 7.48 -7.38 13.24
C THR A 191 8.74 -7.04 12.45
N VAL A 192 8.56 -6.39 11.30
CA VAL A 192 9.68 -5.91 10.47
C VAL A 192 10.25 -4.62 11.07
N PRO A 193 11.57 -4.52 11.33
CA PRO A 193 12.19 -3.27 11.71
C PRO A 193 12.18 -2.29 10.52
N SER A 194 11.46 -1.19 10.65
CA SER A 194 11.32 -0.16 9.62
C SER A 194 11.93 1.19 10.02
N VAL A 195 12.35 1.32 11.29
CA VAL A 195 13.02 2.51 11.80
C VAL A 195 14.34 2.15 12.44
N GLN A 196 15.39 2.91 12.12
CA GLN A 196 16.72 2.77 12.70
C GLN A 196 17.19 4.14 13.21
N LEU A 197 17.59 4.21 14.47
CA LEU A 197 18.21 5.38 15.06
C LEU A 197 19.72 5.18 15.13
N GLN A 198 20.48 6.13 14.65
CA GLN A 198 21.93 6.22 14.81
C GLN A 198 22.30 7.60 15.33
N MET A 199 23.03 7.67 16.44
CA MET A 199 23.66 8.89 16.87
C MET A 199 24.97 9.06 16.09
N LEU A 200 25.07 10.17 15.39
CA LEU A 200 26.28 10.58 14.67
C LEU A 200 27.18 11.41 15.58
N GLU A 201 28.38 11.79 15.07
CA GLU A 201 29.25 12.74 15.74
C GLU A 201 28.51 14.09 15.87
N SER A 202 28.90 14.89 16.89
CA SER A 202 28.31 16.20 17.20
C SER A 202 26.82 16.15 17.59
N ASP A 203 26.40 15.06 18.27
CA ASP A 203 25.06 14.88 18.85
C ASP A 203 23.91 15.07 17.82
N ILE A 204 24.15 14.64 16.59
CA ILE A 204 23.12 14.59 15.55
C ILE A 204 22.49 13.20 15.50
N ALA A 205 21.16 13.13 15.63
CA ALA A 205 20.41 11.90 15.48
C ALA A 205 20.05 11.67 13.99
N CYS A 206 20.37 10.50 13.44
CA CYS A 206 19.88 10.07 12.14
C CYS A 206 18.81 9.00 12.33
N ILE A 207 17.56 9.33 12.00
CA ILE A 207 16.42 8.44 12.05
C ILE A 207 16.11 8.02 10.61
N ARG A 208 16.44 6.77 10.27
CA ARG A 208 16.15 6.18 8.97
C ARG A 208 14.83 5.46 9.00
N ILE A 209 13.98 5.74 8.02
CA ILE A 209 12.66 5.11 7.84
C ILE A 209 12.64 4.42 6.48
N THR A 210 12.48 3.09 6.46
CA THR A 210 12.51 2.29 5.22
C THR A 210 11.14 2.10 4.59
N GLU A 211 10.07 2.18 5.39
CA GLU A 211 8.68 2.07 4.94
C GLU A 211 7.73 2.72 5.96
N PHE A 212 6.51 3.02 5.54
CA PHE A 212 5.46 3.56 6.41
C PHE A 212 4.36 2.51 6.67
N SER A 213 4.69 1.46 7.40
CA SER A 213 3.73 0.46 7.86
C SER A 213 3.10 0.83 9.21
N SER A 214 2.08 0.09 9.63
CA SER A 214 1.38 0.41 10.87
C SER A 214 2.26 0.33 12.12
N ASN A 215 3.26 -0.55 12.15
CA ASN A 215 4.20 -0.67 13.26
C ASN A 215 5.37 0.32 13.18
N THR A 216 5.59 0.98 12.05
CA THR A 216 6.59 2.04 11.90
C THR A 216 6.31 3.21 12.87
N VAL A 217 5.03 3.50 13.12
CA VAL A 217 4.62 4.60 14.01
C VAL A 217 5.22 4.44 15.41
N GLY A 218 5.05 3.27 16.05
CA GLY A 218 5.58 3.04 17.39
C GLY A 218 7.11 2.93 17.43
N GLN A 219 7.74 2.41 16.36
CA GLN A 219 9.19 2.39 16.23
C GLN A 219 9.75 3.81 16.08
N PHE A 220 9.08 4.66 15.29
CA PHE A 220 9.44 6.05 15.09
C PHE A 220 9.29 6.88 16.38
N GLU A 221 8.17 6.74 17.08
CA GLU A 221 7.91 7.40 18.37
C GLU A 221 9.05 7.12 19.37
N LYS A 222 9.46 5.86 19.51
CA LYS A 222 10.58 5.47 20.37
C LYS A 222 11.91 6.07 19.93
N ALA A 223 12.18 6.05 18.62
CA ALA A 223 13.40 6.63 18.06
C ALA A 223 13.44 8.15 18.23
N LEU A 224 12.32 8.83 17.95
CA LEU A 224 12.14 10.27 18.10
C LEU A 224 12.33 10.71 19.56
N SER A 225 11.66 10.04 20.51
CA SER A 225 11.84 10.32 21.95
C SER A 225 13.31 10.24 22.36
N THR A 226 14.03 9.20 21.92
CA THR A 226 15.46 9.06 22.21
C THR A 226 16.31 10.16 21.56
N ALA A 227 15.95 10.58 20.33
CA ALA A 227 16.64 11.67 19.65
C ALA A 227 16.43 13.00 20.36
N LEU A 228 15.19 13.33 20.75
CA LEU A 228 14.85 14.56 21.47
C LEU A 228 15.57 14.68 22.82
N ASP A 229 15.84 13.56 23.48
CA ASP A 229 16.55 13.54 24.76
C ASP A 229 18.08 13.76 24.65
N ARG A 230 18.67 13.54 23.44
CA ARG A 230 20.13 13.40 23.31
C ARG A 230 20.75 14.16 22.14
N ALA A 231 19.95 14.67 21.21
CA ALA A 231 20.49 15.28 20.01
C ALA A 231 20.27 16.78 19.96
N ASP A 232 21.20 17.49 19.32
CA ASP A 232 21.11 18.90 18.98
C ASP A 232 20.45 19.15 17.62
N GLY A 233 20.23 18.08 16.83
CA GLY A 233 19.58 18.13 15.53
C GLY A 233 19.21 16.74 15.01
N ILE A 234 18.27 16.67 14.07
CA ILE A 234 17.74 15.41 13.55
C ILE A 234 17.85 15.35 12.03
N ILE A 235 18.33 14.23 11.53
CA ILE A 235 18.27 13.85 10.11
C ILE A 235 17.20 12.76 9.94
N PHE A 236 16.16 13.04 9.16
CA PHE A 236 15.22 12.02 8.72
C PHE A 236 15.68 11.46 7.37
N ASP A 237 16.19 10.21 7.37
CA ASP A 237 16.64 9.53 6.16
C ASP A 237 15.54 8.63 5.61
N ILE A 238 14.89 9.09 4.54
CA ILE A 238 13.87 8.34 3.80
C ILE A 238 14.36 7.86 2.43
N ARG A 239 15.65 7.85 2.19
CA ARG A 239 16.22 7.33 0.94
C ARG A 239 15.92 5.84 0.80
N ASN A 240 15.47 5.45 -0.40
CA ASN A 240 14.98 4.10 -0.71
C ASN A 240 13.77 3.66 0.13
N ASN A 241 13.01 4.61 0.70
CA ASN A 241 11.72 4.30 1.31
C ASN A 241 10.72 3.89 0.22
N THR A 242 10.09 2.76 0.39
CA THR A 242 9.13 2.19 -0.58
C THR A 242 7.72 2.76 -0.45
N GLY A 243 7.51 3.70 0.49
CA GLY A 243 6.19 4.24 0.79
C GLY A 243 5.48 3.46 1.90
N GLY A 244 4.17 3.30 1.77
CA GLY A 244 3.35 2.59 2.75
C GLY A 244 1.97 3.23 2.92
N THR A 245 1.41 3.19 4.12
CA THR A 245 0.07 3.71 4.38
C THR A 245 0.05 5.20 4.67
N VAL A 246 -0.87 5.93 4.04
CA VAL A 246 -1.10 7.36 4.32
C VAL A 246 -1.37 7.60 5.81
N LYS A 247 -2.06 6.66 6.47
CA LYS A 247 -2.36 6.75 7.91
C LYS A 247 -1.10 6.70 8.78
N ALA A 248 -0.14 5.82 8.47
CA ALA A 248 1.11 5.74 9.23
C ALA A 248 1.97 6.98 8.99
N THR A 249 2.09 7.42 7.72
CA THR A 249 2.79 8.64 7.35
C THR A 249 2.23 9.86 8.08
N ALA A 250 0.89 10.02 8.06
CA ALA A 250 0.24 11.14 8.74
C ALA A 250 0.48 11.14 10.24
N LYS A 251 0.46 9.97 10.90
CA LYS A 251 0.77 9.88 12.33
C LYS A 251 2.23 10.22 12.67
N ILE A 252 3.16 9.88 11.78
CA ILE A 252 4.57 10.23 11.95
C ILE A 252 4.77 11.73 11.76
N LEU A 253 4.11 12.31 10.74
CA LEU A 253 4.16 13.75 10.48
C LEU A 253 3.51 14.56 11.59
N ASP A 254 2.45 14.05 12.23
CA ASP A 254 1.78 14.65 13.37
C ASP A 254 2.73 14.82 14.59
N MET A 255 3.71 13.93 14.74
CA MET A 255 4.71 14.00 15.83
C MET A 255 5.80 15.03 15.60
N ILE A 256 5.95 15.58 14.39
CA ILE A 256 7.07 16.45 14.02
C ILE A 256 6.67 17.81 13.46
N LEU A 257 5.45 17.94 12.95
CA LEU A 257 4.98 19.18 12.30
C LEU A 257 4.15 20.04 13.27
N PRO A 258 4.19 21.37 13.11
CA PRO A 258 3.28 22.25 13.83
C PRO A 258 1.84 22.02 13.42
N GLU A 259 0.89 22.60 14.17
CA GLU A 259 -0.54 22.51 13.89
C GLU A 259 -0.88 22.91 12.45
N GLY A 260 -1.55 22.03 11.73
CA GLY A 260 -1.96 22.29 10.35
C GLY A 260 -2.42 21.07 9.57
N PRO A 261 -2.83 21.24 8.31
CA PRO A 261 -3.23 20.14 7.45
C PRO A 261 -2.00 19.37 6.96
N ILE A 262 -2.00 18.02 7.13
CA ILE A 262 -0.94 17.13 6.66
C ILE A 262 -1.28 16.55 5.28
N VAL A 263 -2.48 16.00 5.14
CA VAL A 263 -2.92 15.33 3.91
C VAL A 263 -4.31 15.79 3.52
N SER A 264 -4.45 16.16 2.26
CA SER A 264 -5.73 16.50 1.65
C SER A 264 -5.99 15.63 0.42
N SER A 265 -7.27 15.35 0.15
CA SER A 265 -7.71 14.64 -1.05
C SER A 265 -8.65 15.54 -1.85
N THR A 266 -8.50 15.55 -3.17
CA THR A 266 -9.39 16.25 -4.08
C THR A 266 -10.10 15.23 -4.95
N ASP A 267 -11.43 15.27 -4.97
CA ASP A 267 -12.25 14.37 -5.77
C ASP A 267 -12.35 14.83 -7.25
N LYS A 268 -12.98 14.00 -8.08
CA LYS A 268 -13.20 14.28 -9.51
C LYS A 268 -13.99 15.58 -9.77
N ALA A 269 -14.79 16.04 -8.81
CA ALA A 269 -15.54 17.30 -8.90
C ALA A 269 -14.73 18.52 -8.45
N GLY A 270 -13.45 18.34 -8.07
CA GLY A 270 -12.57 19.40 -7.59
C GLY A 270 -12.79 19.74 -6.12
N LYS A 271 -13.59 18.99 -5.37
CA LYS A 271 -13.83 19.22 -3.95
C LYS A 271 -12.67 18.65 -3.13
N THR A 272 -12.00 19.53 -2.39
CA THR A 272 -10.90 19.17 -1.49
C THR A 272 -11.42 18.91 -0.08
N LYS A 273 -10.92 17.83 0.54
CA LYS A 273 -11.16 17.47 1.94
C LYS A 273 -9.83 17.21 2.62
N VAL A 274 -9.58 17.82 3.78
CA VAL A 274 -8.46 17.47 4.66
C VAL A 274 -8.76 16.12 5.30
N LEU A 275 -7.84 15.18 5.16
CA LEU A 275 -7.95 13.81 5.70
C LEU A 275 -7.25 13.68 7.05
N TYR A 276 -6.09 14.34 7.21
CA TYR A 276 -5.28 14.33 8.42
C TYR A 276 -4.74 15.71 8.71
N THR A 277 -4.72 16.05 9.99
CA THR A 277 -4.17 17.30 10.54
C THR A 277 -3.12 16.98 11.59
N SER A 278 -2.11 17.84 11.73
CA SER A 278 -1.18 17.83 12.85
C SER A 278 -1.75 18.67 14.00
N ASP A 279 -1.42 18.28 15.23
CA ASP A 279 -1.68 19.08 16.42
C ASP A 279 -0.57 20.12 16.68
N SER A 280 -0.47 20.70 17.88
CA SER A 280 0.54 21.71 18.20
C SER A 280 1.87 21.15 18.72
N ALA A 281 2.01 19.82 18.79
CA ALA A 281 3.28 19.18 19.21
C ALA A 281 4.24 19.13 18.02
N GLU A 282 5.22 20.03 17.98
CA GLU A 282 6.25 20.08 16.95
C GLU A 282 7.63 19.72 17.48
N VAL A 283 8.52 19.32 16.60
CA VAL A 283 9.94 19.12 16.90
C VAL A 283 10.67 20.47 16.77
N ASP A 284 11.09 21.01 17.89
CA ASP A 284 11.84 22.30 17.96
C ASP A 284 13.35 22.10 17.88
N LEU A 285 13.82 21.14 17.10
CA LEU A 285 15.22 20.93 16.78
C LEU A 285 15.49 21.18 15.31
N PRO A 286 16.69 21.65 14.93
CA PRO A 286 17.09 21.73 13.53
C PRO A 286 16.91 20.36 12.83
N THR A 287 16.15 20.32 11.76
CA THR A 287 15.85 19.07 11.04
C THR A 287 16.23 19.15 9.57
N VAL A 288 16.69 18.01 9.03
CA VAL A 288 16.98 17.81 7.60
C VAL A 288 16.35 16.50 7.14
N VAL A 289 15.80 16.49 5.93
CA VAL A 289 15.26 15.28 5.28
C VAL A 289 16.15 14.91 4.10
N LEU A 290 16.54 13.63 4.01
CA LEU A 290 17.32 13.04 2.92
C LEU A 290 16.47 12.08 2.08
#